data_a956ea86807964a5446ae48b15700d60
#
_entry.id   a956ea86807964a5446ae48b15700d60
#
_cell.length_a   1.000
_cell.length_b   1.000
_cell.length_c   1.000
_cell.angle_alpha   90.00
_cell.angle_beta   90.00
_cell.angle_gamma   90.00
#
_symmetry.space_group_name_H-M   'P 1'
#
loop_
_entity.id
_entity.type
_entity.pdbx_description
1 polymer ?
#
loop_
_entity_poly.entity_id
_entity_poly.type
_entity_poly.pdbx_seq_one_letter_code
_entity_poly.pdbx_strand_id
1 'polypeptide(L)'
;MKQLIFAAVNKPELVDVPVREPRDNEVLVKTAFSTISCGTERANLTGSTNVGPGGGMPVYPVALGYSTSGIVEKIGKDVTSVAPGDRVAMYWTVHAEYNTPIEERVVKITDERVSLRSAALMHIGCFPLAALRKTRLEIGESMLVMGLGILGQFAVTLARAAGAVPVIAADPNPARRAEALAGGADYAFDPTEPGFAEKVKELTGGGVNT
;
A
#
# COMPACT_ATOMS: atom_id res chain seq x y z
N MET A 1 1.43 -1.16 25.37
CA MET A 1 1.79 -1.60 24.02
C MET A 1 2.88 -0.72 23.45
N LYS A 2 3.72 -1.26 22.59
CA LYS A 2 4.69 -0.48 21.82
C LYS A 2 4.01 0.19 20.64
N GLN A 3 4.38 1.44 20.38
CA GLN A 3 3.92 2.24 19.25
C GLN A 3 5.10 3.02 18.66
N LEU A 4 5.22 3.03 17.33
CA LEU A 4 6.19 3.85 16.63
C LEU A 4 5.61 5.26 16.43
N ILE A 5 6.39 6.27 16.79
CA ILE A 5 6.07 7.67 16.53
C ILE A 5 7.26 8.37 15.87
N PHE A 6 6.99 9.46 15.17
CA PHE A 6 8.02 10.42 14.82
C PHE A 6 7.92 11.57 15.83
N ALA A 7 8.88 11.62 16.76
CA ALA A 7 8.89 12.61 17.84
C ALA A 7 9.30 13.99 17.34
N ALA A 8 10.12 14.06 16.31
CA ALA A 8 10.57 15.26 15.60
C ALA A 8 11.08 14.87 14.20
N VAL A 9 11.53 15.83 13.42
CA VAL A 9 12.20 15.60 12.13
C VAL A 9 13.38 14.64 12.32
N ASN A 10 13.41 13.57 11.49
CA ASN A 10 14.43 12.51 11.52
C ASN A 10 14.57 11.79 12.88
N LYS A 11 13.53 11.82 13.71
CA LYS A 11 13.57 11.22 15.04
C LYS A 11 12.43 10.21 15.25
N PRO A 12 12.57 8.97 14.75
CA PRO A 12 11.62 7.90 15.07
C PRO A 12 11.89 7.37 16.48
N GLU A 13 10.85 7.13 17.24
CA GLU A 13 10.91 6.57 18.59
C GLU A 13 9.87 5.48 18.79
N LEU A 14 10.24 4.45 19.56
CA LEU A 14 9.33 3.42 20.02
C LEU A 14 8.92 3.75 21.45
N VAL A 15 7.65 4.09 21.63
CA VAL A 15 7.09 4.52 22.92
C VAL A 15 6.15 3.48 23.51
N ASP A 16 6.02 3.51 24.83
CA ASP A 16 5.02 2.71 25.53
C ASP A 16 3.74 3.55 25.73
N VAL A 17 2.63 3.02 25.24
CA VAL A 17 1.31 3.61 25.42
C VAL A 17 0.33 2.57 25.98
N PRO A 18 -0.70 2.99 26.75
CA PRO A 18 -1.70 2.04 27.24
C PRO A 18 -2.51 1.45 26.07
N VAL A 19 -2.90 0.19 26.21
CA VAL A 19 -3.95 -0.39 25.35
C VAL A 19 -5.30 0.08 25.89
N ARG A 20 -6.12 0.69 25.04
CA ARG A 20 -7.46 1.12 25.42
C ARG A 20 -8.51 0.11 25.00
N GLU A 21 -9.60 0.04 25.72
CA GLU A 21 -10.77 -0.73 25.31
C GLU A 21 -11.41 -0.10 24.04
N PRO A 22 -11.98 -0.93 23.14
CA PRO A 22 -12.70 -0.43 21.99
C PRO A 22 -14.00 0.28 22.43
N ARG A 23 -14.36 1.35 21.71
CA ARG A 23 -15.67 2.00 21.82
C ARG A 23 -16.75 1.12 21.18
N ASP A 24 -18.00 1.57 21.27
CA ASP A 24 -19.18 0.81 20.80
C ASP A 24 -19.06 0.30 19.36
N ASN A 25 -18.51 1.10 18.44
CA ASN A 25 -18.34 0.78 17.01
C ASN A 25 -16.89 0.45 16.62
N GLU A 26 -16.01 0.17 17.58
CA GLU A 26 -14.60 -0.09 17.33
C GLU A 26 -14.23 -1.57 17.56
N VAL A 27 -13.12 -1.96 16.94
CA VAL A 27 -12.56 -3.30 17.02
C VAL A 27 -11.15 -3.23 17.59
N LEU A 28 -10.87 -3.86 18.70
CA LEU A 28 -9.52 -4.04 19.22
C LEU A 28 -8.84 -5.19 18.48
N VAL A 29 -7.79 -4.86 17.74
CA VAL A 29 -7.03 -5.83 16.95
C VAL A 29 -5.59 -5.90 17.42
N LYS A 30 -5.10 -7.11 17.72
CA LYS A 30 -3.68 -7.37 17.89
C LYS A 30 -3.01 -7.39 16.53
N THR A 31 -2.15 -6.41 16.28
CA THR A 31 -1.46 -6.25 15.00
C THR A 31 -0.44 -7.37 14.82
N ALA A 32 -0.50 -8.07 13.70
CA ALA A 32 0.50 -9.05 13.30
C ALA A 32 1.53 -8.44 12.36
N PHE A 33 1.07 -7.63 11.40
CA PHE A 33 1.92 -6.93 10.42
C PHE A 33 1.41 -5.53 10.15
N SER A 34 2.34 -4.60 9.97
CA SER A 34 2.06 -3.27 9.44
C SER A 34 3.01 -2.96 8.30
N THR A 35 2.50 -2.34 7.24
CA THR A 35 3.29 -2.02 6.05
C THR A 35 3.75 -0.57 6.10
N ILE A 36 5.06 -0.37 5.91
CA ILE A 36 5.65 0.95 5.82
C ILE A 36 5.45 1.51 4.41
N SER A 37 4.81 2.67 4.33
CA SER A 37 4.69 3.44 3.09
C SER A 37 5.92 4.31 2.90
N CYS A 38 6.94 3.78 2.22
CA CYS A 38 8.25 4.41 2.11
C CYS A 38 8.21 5.88 1.64
N GLY A 39 7.31 6.23 0.72
CA GLY A 39 7.15 7.60 0.22
C GLY A 39 6.56 8.52 1.28
N THR A 40 5.35 8.21 1.76
CA THR A 40 4.59 9.04 2.70
C THR A 40 5.27 9.13 4.05
N GLU A 41 5.75 8.01 4.58
CA GLU A 41 6.35 8.00 5.91
C GLU A 41 7.73 8.65 5.91
N ARG A 42 8.54 8.46 4.86
CA ARG A 42 9.79 9.19 4.70
C ARG A 42 9.55 10.70 4.64
N ALA A 43 8.57 11.14 3.85
CA ALA A 43 8.24 12.56 3.73
C ALA A 43 7.83 13.16 5.10
N ASN A 44 7.03 12.43 5.89
CA ASN A 44 6.69 12.84 7.25
C ASN A 44 7.91 12.81 8.18
N LEU A 45 8.74 11.78 8.12
CA LEU A 45 9.94 11.67 8.95
C LEU A 45 10.94 12.81 8.68
N THR A 46 11.13 13.17 7.41
CA THR A 46 12.08 14.22 7.01
C THR A 46 11.51 15.63 7.09
N GLY A 47 10.25 15.79 7.49
CA GLY A 47 9.60 17.10 7.59
C GLY A 47 9.34 17.76 6.24
N SER A 48 9.06 16.97 5.19
CA SER A 48 8.72 17.52 3.88
C SER A 48 7.45 18.36 3.94
N THR A 49 7.40 19.44 3.17
CA THR A 49 6.18 20.22 2.96
C THR A 49 5.15 19.39 2.17
N ASN A 50 3.88 19.75 2.28
CA ASN A 50 2.72 19.12 1.62
C ASN A 50 2.29 17.75 2.17
N VAL A 51 2.82 17.29 3.29
CA VAL A 51 2.37 16.03 3.93
C VAL A 51 1.65 16.24 5.27
N GLY A 52 1.78 17.43 5.87
CA GLY A 52 1.05 17.81 7.07
C GLY A 52 -0.36 18.35 6.80
N PRO A 53 -1.12 18.67 7.85
CA PRO A 53 -2.46 19.23 7.73
C PRO A 53 -2.47 20.50 6.86
N GLY A 54 -3.45 20.59 5.95
CA GLY A 54 -3.59 21.73 5.04
C GLY A 54 -2.47 21.88 4.01
N GLY A 55 -1.66 20.83 3.75
CA GLY A 55 -0.53 20.89 2.82
C GLY A 55 0.73 21.54 3.41
N GLY A 56 0.81 21.64 4.74
CA GLY A 56 1.98 22.16 5.46
C GLY A 56 3.00 21.09 5.83
N MET A 57 3.86 21.41 6.79
CA MET A 57 4.77 20.47 7.41
C MET A 57 4.03 19.52 8.37
N PRO A 58 4.56 18.31 8.65
CA PRO A 58 4.03 17.47 9.70
C PRO A 58 4.03 18.17 11.07
N VAL A 59 3.04 17.88 11.88
CA VAL A 59 3.00 18.31 13.30
C VAL A 59 3.48 17.16 14.17
N TYR A 60 4.54 17.38 14.93
CA TYR A 60 5.12 16.36 15.81
C TYR A 60 4.68 16.52 17.28
N PRO A 61 4.62 15.43 18.08
CA PRO A 61 4.85 14.05 17.65
C PRO A 61 3.69 13.51 16.82
N VAL A 62 3.99 12.61 15.86
CA VAL A 62 2.96 11.98 15.02
C VAL A 62 3.16 10.48 14.95
N ALA A 63 2.09 9.70 15.10
CA ALA A 63 2.04 8.28 14.81
C ALA A 63 1.52 8.08 13.38
N LEU A 64 2.23 7.28 12.61
CA LEU A 64 1.90 6.98 11.23
C LEU A 64 1.70 5.48 11.02
N GLY A 65 1.26 5.16 9.84
CA GLY A 65 0.83 3.85 9.40
C GLY A 65 -0.60 3.94 8.89
N TYR A 66 -0.97 3.14 7.91
CA TYR A 66 -2.33 3.14 7.40
C TYR A 66 -2.75 1.81 6.75
N SER A 67 -1.89 0.81 6.76
CA SER A 67 -2.18 -0.51 6.20
C SER A 67 -1.61 -1.59 7.10
N THR A 68 -2.48 -2.32 7.78
CA THR A 68 -2.10 -3.32 8.78
C THR A 68 -2.98 -4.56 8.68
N SER A 69 -2.55 -5.63 9.32
CA SER A 69 -3.35 -6.84 9.50
C SER A 69 -3.13 -7.43 10.90
N GLY A 70 -4.08 -8.20 11.37
CA GLY A 70 -4.00 -8.79 12.69
C GLY A 70 -5.17 -9.72 13.01
N ILE A 71 -5.30 -9.99 14.29
CA ILE A 71 -6.35 -10.84 14.86
C ILE A 71 -7.23 -9.98 15.78
N VAL A 72 -8.53 -10.08 15.62
CA VAL A 72 -9.50 -9.41 16.49
C VAL A 72 -9.40 -10.00 17.90
N GLU A 73 -9.21 -9.14 18.91
CA GLU A 73 -9.24 -9.55 20.32
C GLU A 73 -10.55 -9.21 21.02
N LYS A 74 -11.07 -7.99 20.76
CA LYS A 74 -12.34 -7.53 21.34
C LYS A 74 -13.11 -6.71 20.32
N ILE A 75 -14.41 -6.66 20.51
CA ILE A 75 -15.31 -5.81 19.70
C ILE A 75 -16.17 -4.93 20.59
N GLY A 76 -16.52 -3.75 20.10
CA GLY A 76 -17.56 -2.91 20.68
C GLY A 76 -18.95 -3.53 20.49
N LYS A 77 -19.92 -3.08 21.27
CA LYS A 77 -21.28 -3.68 21.30
C LYS A 77 -22.06 -3.55 19.99
N ASP A 78 -21.73 -2.54 19.18
CA ASP A 78 -22.43 -2.25 17.92
C ASP A 78 -21.73 -2.90 16.69
N VAL A 79 -20.57 -3.54 16.90
CA VAL A 79 -19.82 -4.24 15.85
C VAL A 79 -20.48 -5.57 15.49
N THR A 80 -20.72 -5.79 14.20
CA THR A 80 -21.44 -6.94 13.67
C THR A 80 -20.71 -7.75 12.60
N SER A 81 -19.73 -7.14 11.92
CA SER A 81 -19.06 -7.75 10.75
C SER A 81 -17.91 -8.70 11.10
N VAL A 82 -17.38 -8.61 12.32
CA VAL A 82 -16.25 -9.40 12.79
C VAL A 82 -16.46 -9.87 14.23
N ALA A 83 -15.73 -10.91 14.62
CA ALA A 83 -15.76 -11.49 15.96
C ALA A 83 -14.33 -11.71 16.50
N PRO A 84 -14.14 -11.84 17.83
CA PRO A 84 -12.86 -12.23 18.41
C PRO A 84 -12.31 -13.51 17.77
N GLY A 85 -11.03 -13.50 17.43
CA GLY A 85 -10.35 -14.57 16.69
C GLY A 85 -10.33 -14.40 15.17
N ASP A 86 -11.14 -13.52 14.60
CA ASP A 86 -11.13 -13.28 13.17
C ASP A 86 -9.80 -12.67 12.69
N ARG A 87 -9.36 -13.13 11.51
CA ARG A 87 -8.24 -12.56 10.77
C ARG A 87 -8.73 -11.35 9.98
N VAL A 88 -8.04 -10.22 10.12
CA VAL A 88 -8.49 -8.96 9.50
C VAL A 88 -7.34 -8.18 8.87
N ALA A 89 -7.68 -7.44 7.81
CA ALA A 89 -6.89 -6.34 7.28
C ALA A 89 -7.57 -5.02 7.71
N MET A 90 -6.76 -3.99 7.96
CA MET A 90 -7.24 -2.70 8.45
C MET A 90 -6.56 -1.55 7.71
N TYR A 91 -7.25 -0.42 7.64
CA TYR A 91 -6.68 0.80 7.07
C TYR A 91 -6.91 2.02 7.99
N TRP A 92 -6.11 3.07 7.76
CA TRP A 92 -6.01 4.25 8.65
C TRP A 92 -5.69 3.89 10.10
N THR A 93 -4.70 3.03 10.26
CA THR A 93 -4.14 2.55 11.53
C THR A 93 -2.79 3.22 11.81
N VAL A 94 -2.09 2.75 12.85
CA VAL A 94 -0.73 3.18 13.16
C VAL A 94 0.19 1.96 13.34
N HIS A 95 1.50 2.18 13.31
CA HIS A 95 2.48 1.13 13.62
C HIS A 95 2.52 0.91 15.13
N ALA A 96 1.68 0.02 15.62
CA ALA A 96 1.55 -0.32 17.03
C ALA A 96 1.18 -1.79 17.20
N GLU A 97 1.46 -2.35 18.39
CA GLU A 97 1.08 -3.74 18.71
C GLU A 97 -0.44 -3.96 18.72
N TYR A 98 -1.20 -2.91 18.99
CA TYR A 98 -2.66 -2.94 18.93
C TYR A 98 -3.19 -1.72 18.20
N ASN A 99 -4.27 -1.90 17.46
CA ASN A 99 -5.05 -0.85 16.83
C ASN A 99 -6.52 -0.97 17.21
N THR A 100 -7.21 0.15 17.29
CA THR A 100 -8.66 0.20 17.58
C THR A 100 -9.40 0.98 16.49
N PRO A 101 -9.42 0.48 15.23
CA PRO A 101 -10.18 1.10 14.15
C PRO A 101 -11.69 0.99 14.39
N ILE A 102 -12.46 1.89 13.79
CA ILE A 102 -13.91 1.71 13.64
C ILE A 102 -14.18 0.53 12.69
N GLU A 103 -15.34 -0.10 12.84
CA GLU A 103 -15.72 -1.31 12.09
C GLU A 103 -15.56 -1.17 10.59
N GLU A 104 -15.93 -0.01 10.02
CA GLU A 104 -15.86 0.26 8.57
C GLU A 104 -14.43 0.24 8.00
N ARG A 105 -13.42 0.31 8.87
CA ARG A 105 -12.01 0.23 8.49
C ARG A 105 -11.40 -1.16 8.66
N VAL A 106 -12.23 -2.14 8.96
CA VAL A 106 -11.83 -3.53 9.20
C VAL A 106 -12.41 -4.43 8.12
N VAL A 107 -11.57 -5.21 7.47
CA VAL A 107 -11.95 -6.14 6.42
C VAL A 107 -11.62 -7.55 6.88
N LYS A 108 -12.62 -8.41 7.05
CA LYS A 108 -12.41 -9.81 7.40
C LYS A 108 -11.74 -10.57 6.27
N ILE A 109 -10.69 -11.33 6.60
CA ILE A 109 -9.97 -12.19 5.66
C ILE A 109 -10.62 -13.56 5.71
N THR A 110 -11.42 -13.89 4.70
CA THR A 110 -12.16 -15.15 4.59
C THR A 110 -11.40 -16.24 3.84
N ASP A 111 -10.43 -15.88 3.01
CA ASP A 111 -9.62 -16.83 2.25
C ASP A 111 -8.36 -17.21 3.05
N GLU A 112 -8.24 -18.49 3.40
CA GLU A 112 -7.09 -19.01 4.16
C GLU A 112 -5.75 -18.91 3.42
N ARG A 113 -5.77 -18.83 2.09
CA ARG A 113 -4.58 -18.64 1.25
C ARG A 113 -3.95 -17.26 1.42
N VAL A 114 -4.74 -16.27 1.85
CA VAL A 114 -4.25 -14.92 2.11
C VAL A 114 -3.59 -14.87 3.48
N SER A 115 -2.27 -14.75 3.53
CA SER A 115 -1.55 -14.59 4.78
C SER A 115 -1.80 -13.21 5.42
N LEU A 116 -1.66 -13.09 6.74
CA LEU A 116 -1.70 -11.78 7.40
C LEU A 116 -0.64 -10.83 6.85
N ARG A 117 0.53 -11.35 6.50
CA ARG A 117 1.61 -10.56 5.87
C ARG A 117 1.16 -9.95 4.54
N SER A 118 0.53 -10.72 3.68
CA SER A 118 -0.01 -10.24 2.40
C SER A 118 -1.18 -9.28 2.62
N ALA A 119 -2.06 -9.58 3.57
CA ALA A 119 -3.21 -8.74 3.90
C ALA A 119 -2.83 -7.36 4.43
N ALA A 120 -1.67 -7.22 5.08
CA ALA A 120 -1.15 -5.92 5.51
C ALA A 120 -0.87 -4.96 4.34
N LEU A 121 -0.77 -5.45 3.11
CA LEU A 121 -0.58 -4.65 1.89
C LEU A 121 -1.91 -4.20 1.24
N MET A 122 -3.05 -4.63 1.76
CA MET A 122 -4.38 -4.44 1.13
C MET A 122 -4.64 -2.97 0.78
N HIS A 123 -4.48 -2.07 1.75
CA HIS A 123 -4.78 -0.65 1.51
C HIS A 123 -3.79 0.00 0.53
N ILE A 124 -2.51 -0.39 0.57
CA ILE A 124 -1.50 0.07 -0.41
C ILE A 124 -1.89 -0.38 -1.83
N GLY A 125 -2.39 -1.60 -1.99
CA GLY A 125 -2.86 -2.12 -3.27
C GLY A 125 -4.07 -1.37 -3.85
N CYS A 126 -4.86 -0.67 -3.03
CA CYS A 126 -5.98 0.13 -3.51
C CYS A 126 -5.55 1.34 -4.35
N PHE A 127 -4.36 1.91 -4.14
CA PHE A 127 -3.90 3.07 -4.92
C PHE A 127 -3.65 2.73 -6.39
N PRO A 128 -2.85 1.73 -6.76
CA PRO A 128 -2.68 1.34 -8.15
C PRO A 128 -3.98 0.81 -8.77
N LEU A 129 -4.85 0.13 -8.01
CA LEU A 129 -6.17 -0.27 -8.50
C LEU A 129 -7.03 0.95 -8.86
N ALA A 130 -7.03 1.99 -8.02
CA ALA A 130 -7.75 3.23 -8.30
C ALA A 130 -7.16 3.97 -9.52
N ALA A 131 -5.83 3.98 -9.67
CA ALA A 131 -5.16 4.53 -10.84
C ALA A 131 -5.59 3.80 -12.11
N LEU A 132 -5.53 2.47 -12.13
CA LEU A 132 -5.96 1.65 -13.26
C LEU A 132 -7.41 1.95 -13.69
N ARG A 133 -8.33 2.05 -12.73
CA ARG A 133 -9.74 2.39 -13.02
C ARG A 133 -9.88 3.78 -13.63
N LYS A 134 -9.02 4.72 -13.28
CA LYS A 134 -9.05 6.09 -13.83
C LYS A 134 -8.48 6.18 -15.24
N THR A 135 -7.54 5.32 -15.61
CA THR A 135 -7.01 5.25 -16.97
C THR A 135 -8.02 4.66 -17.96
N ARG A 136 -9.05 3.96 -17.46
CA ARG A 136 -10.07 3.28 -18.29
C ARG A 136 -9.46 2.27 -19.25
N LEU A 137 -8.41 1.57 -18.79
CA LEU A 137 -7.74 0.51 -19.56
C LEU A 137 -8.77 -0.52 -20.04
N GLU A 138 -8.76 -0.80 -21.34
CA GLU A 138 -9.57 -1.85 -21.97
C GLU A 138 -8.74 -3.11 -22.22
N ILE A 139 -9.42 -4.26 -22.37
CA ILE A 139 -8.76 -5.54 -22.65
C ILE A 139 -8.00 -5.46 -23.98
N GLY A 140 -6.74 -5.85 -23.99
CA GLY A 140 -5.87 -5.82 -25.18
C GLY A 140 -5.12 -4.51 -25.40
N GLU A 141 -5.39 -3.49 -24.62
CA GLU A 141 -4.62 -2.25 -24.66
C GLU A 141 -3.25 -2.39 -24.00
N SER A 142 -2.28 -1.63 -24.50
CA SER A 142 -0.93 -1.58 -23.95
C SER A 142 -0.83 -0.64 -22.75
N MET A 143 -0.03 -1.02 -21.75
CA MET A 143 0.21 -0.20 -20.57
C MET A 143 1.69 -0.09 -20.24
N LEU A 144 2.15 1.13 -19.92
CA LEU A 144 3.49 1.42 -19.40
C LEU A 144 3.42 1.79 -17.91
N VAL A 145 4.15 1.06 -17.09
CA VAL A 145 4.31 1.36 -15.65
C VAL A 145 5.70 1.94 -15.41
N MET A 146 5.74 3.23 -15.08
CA MET A 146 6.97 3.95 -14.75
C MET A 146 7.22 3.98 -13.24
N GLY A 147 8.37 3.42 -12.80
CA GLY A 147 8.71 3.28 -11.39
C GLY A 147 8.15 2.01 -10.76
N LEU A 148 9.04 1.06 -10.45
CA LEU A 148 8.70 -0.27 -9.96
C LEU A 148 8.94 -0.43 -8.44
N GLY A 149 8.56 0.60 -7.67
CA GLY A 149 8.38 0.46 -6.24
C GLY A 149 7.13 -0.38 -5.92
N ILE A 150 6.73 -0.43 -4.65
CA ILE A 150 5.59 -1.26 -4.22
C ILE A 150 4.31 -0.97 -5.02
N LEU A 151 4.00 0.30 -5.32
CA LEU A 151 2.84 0.67 -6.12
C LEU A 151 2.96 0.22 -7.57
N GLY A 152 4.17 0.38 -8.17
CA GLY A 152 4.42 -0.07 -9.54
C GLY A 152 4.35 -1.58 -9.71
N GLN A 153 4.87 -2.36 -8.76
CA GLN A 153 4.74 -3.82 -8.79
C GLN A 153 3.27 -4.25 -8.73
N PHE A 154 2.46 -3.63 -7.88
CA PHE A 154 1.01 -3.86 -7.87
C PHE A 154 0.35 -3.42 -9.19
N ALA A 155 0.75 -2.28 -9.76
CA ALA A 155 0.21 -1.80 -11.03
C ALA A 155 0.46 -2.78 -12.18
N VAL A 156 1.66 -3.35 -12.26
CA VAL A 156 2.01 -4.39 -13.25
C VAL A 156 1.10 -5.60 -13.12
N THR A 157 0.98 -6.15 -11.90
CA THR A 157 0.15 -7.33 -11.64
C THR A 157 -1.33 -7.06 -11.95
N LEU A 158 -1.83 -5.89 -11.56
CA LEU A 158 -3.21 -5.48 -11.81
C LEU A 158 -3.48 -5.23 -13.30
N ALA A 159 -2.55 -4.59 -14.01
CA ALA A 159 -2.65 -4.37 -15.45
C ALA A 159 -2.75 -5.71 -16.20
N ARG A 160 -1.89 -6.66 -15.86
CA ARG A 160 -1.95 -8.01 -16.42
C ARG A 160 -3.29 -8.71 -16.16
N ALA A 161 -3.76 -8.63 -14.89
CA ALA A 161 -5.04 -9.20 -14.50
C ALA A 161 -6.24 -8.52 -15.20
N ALA A 162 -6.12 -7.23 -15.52
CA ALA A 162 -7.12 -6.47 -16.28
C ALA A 162 -7.10 -6.74 -17.80
N GLY A 163 -6.12 -7.49 -18.29
CA GLY A 163 -6.02 -7.88 -19.72
C GLY A 163 -5.20 -6.92 -20.57
N ALA A 164 -4.33 -6.11 -19.97
CA ALA A 164 -3.39 -5.28 -20.73
C ALA A 164 -2.38 -6.14 -21.51
N VAL A 165 -2.10 -5.78 -22.76
CA VAL A 165 -1.13 -6.45 -23.65
C VAL A 165 -0.57 -5.44 -24.66
N PRO A 166 0.74 -5.19 -24.70
CA PRO A 166 1.72 -5.61 -23.69
C PRO A 166 1.68 -4.77 -22.40
N VAL A 167 2.10 -5.38 -21.29
CA VAL A 167 2.45 -4.66 -20.05
C VAL A 167 3.95 -4.39 -20.09
N ILE A 168 4.32 -3.12 -20.14
CA ILE A 168 5.71 -2.66 -20.17
C ILE A 168 6.04 -2.03 -18.80
N ALA A 169 7.13 -2.47 -18.20
CA ALA A 169 7.60 -1.99 -16.91
C ALA A 169 8.91 -1.20 -17.06
N ALA A 170 9.08 -0.10 -16.31
CA ALA A 170 10.29 0.71 -16.40
C ALA A 170 10.79 1.17 -15.02
N ASP A 171 12.05 0.87 -14.71
CA ASP A 171 12.75 1.31 -13.49
C ASP A 171 14.27 1.20 -13.71
N PRO A 172 15.10 2.14 -13.23
CA PRO A 172 16.55 2.02 -13.33
C PRO A 172 17.12 0.83 -12.53
N ASN A 173 16.41 0.34 -11.50
CA ASN A 173 16.87 -0.77 -10.67
C ASN A 173 16.60 -2.13 -11.33
N PRO A 174 17.64 -2.91 -11.68
CA PRO A 174 17.47 -4.20 -12.37
C PRO A 174 16.73 -5.26 -11.53
N ALA A 175 16.87 -5.25 -10.20
CA ALA A 175 16.16 -6.19 -9.34
C ALA A 175 14.64 -5.94 -9.39
N ARG A 176 14.20 -4.67 -9.39
CA ARG A 176 12.79 -4.31 -9.54
C ARG A 176 12.22 -4.68 -10.90
N ARG A 177 13.02 -4.54 -11.96
CA ARG A 177 12.63 -4.99 -13.31
C ARG A 177 12.43 -6.49 -13.36
N ALA A 178 13.31 -7.27 -12.74
CA ALA A 178 13.16 -8.72 -12.64
C ALA A 178 11.89 -9.14 -11.88
N GLU A 179 11.59 -8.46 -10.76
CA GLU A 179 10.34 -8.66 -10.01
C GLU A 179 9.10 -8.34 -10.86
N ALA A 180 9.13 -7.26 -11.65
CA ALA A 180 8.02 -6.88 -12.52
C ALA A 180 7.77 -7.92 -13.63
N LEU A 181 8.82 -8.47 -14.24
CA LEU A 181 8.71 -9.57 -15.18
C LEU A 181 8.09 -10.82 -14.53
N ALA A 182 8.53 -11.18 -13.34
CA ALA A 182 7.92 -12.27 -12.56
C ALA A 182 6.47 -11.98 -12.16
N GLY A 183 6.12 -10.71 -11.98
CA GLY A 183 4.77 -10.22 -11.66
C GLY A 183 3.82 -10.11 -12.85
N GLY A 184 4.30 -10.40 -14.07
CA GLY A 184 3.47 -10.44 -15.28
C GLY A 184 3.69 -9.32 -16.30
N ALA A 185 4.77 -8.52 -16.18
CA ALA A 185 5.18 -7.64 -17.26
C ALA A 185 5.70 -8.45 -18.45
N ASP A 186 5.33 -8.05 -19.67
CA ASP A 186 5.84 -8.66 -20.91
C ASP A 186 7.25 -8.16 -21.22
N TYR A 187 7.54 -6.89 -20.86
CA TYR A 187 8.84 -6.25 -21.06
C TYR A 187 9.23 -5.40 -19.86
N ALA A 188 10.53 -5.28 -19.60
CA ALA A 188 11.05 -4.42 -18.55
C ALA A 188 12.33 -3.71 -19.01
N PHE A 189 12.35 -2.37 -18.93
CA PHE A 189 13.42 -1.54 -19.43
C PHE A 189 14.00 -0.61 -18.36
N ASP A 190 15.23 -0.17 -18.58
CA ASP A 190 15.80 0.97 -17.89
C ASP A 190 15.39 2.24 -18.65
N PRO A 191 14.58 3.13 -18.05
CA PRO A 191 14.14 4.34 -18.72
C PRO A 191 15.25 5.39 -18.92
N THR A 192 16.42 5.18 -18.31
CA THR A 192 17.57 6.06 -18.45
C THR A 192 18.46 5.68 -19.65
N GLU A 193 18.26 4.48 -20.24
CA GLU A 193 19.00 4.06 -21.42
C GLU A 193 18.54 4.83 -22.67
N PRO A 194 19.50 5.20 -23.56
CA PRO A 194 19.15 5.77 -24.86
C PRO A 194 18.23 4.85 -25.66
N GLY A 195 17.25 5.43 -26.35
CA GLY A 195 16.33 4.68 -27.19
C GLY A 195 15.17 4.02 -26.43
N PHE A 196 14.98 4.31 -25.14
CA PHE A 196 13.87 3.77 -24.36
C PHE A 196 12.50 4.09 -24.99
N ALA A 197 12.26 5.35 -25.35
CA ALA A 197 10.99 5.77 -25.91
C ALA A 197 10.72 5.15 -27.29
N GLU A 198 11.76 4.98 -28.10
CA GLU A 198 11.70 4.33 -29.40
C GLU A 198 11.34 2.84 -29.26
N LYS A 199 11.97 2.13 -28.31
CA LYS A 199 11.64 0.73 -28.00
C LYS A 199 10.16 0.57 -27.60
N VAL A 200 9.66 1.46 -26.73
CA VAL A 200 8.25 1.43 -26.32
C VAL A 200 7.32 1.65 -27.51
N LYS A 201 7.62 2.64 -28.38
CA LYS A 201 6.82 2.91 -29.58
C LYS A 201 6.84 1.76 -30.58
N GLU A 202 7.98 1.11 -30.77
CA GLU A 202 8.11 -0.06 -31.66
C GLU A 202 7.22 -1.23 -31.17
N LEU A 203 7.25 -1.51 -29.87
CA LEU A 203 6.45 -2.58 -29.26
C LEU A 203 4.94 -2.33 -29.27
N THR A 204 4.53 -1.07 -29.37
CA THR A 204 3.13 -0.66 -29.23
C THR A 204 2.55 -0.02 -30.51
N GLY A 205 3.30 0.02 -31.58
CA GLY A 205 2.84 0.59 -32.84
C GLY A 205 2.66 2.12 -32.82
N GLY A 206 3.38 2.82 -31.93
CA GLY A 206 3.36 4.29 -31.90
C GLY A 206 3.29 4.92 -30.51
N GLY A 207 2.98 4.14 -29.49
CA GLY A 207 2.88 4.54 -28.10
C GLY A 207 1.91 3.68 -27.32
N VAL A 208 1.96 3.74 -26.00
CA VAL A 208 1.03 2.98 -25.15
C VAL A 208 -0.34 3.66 -25.10
N ASN A 209 -1.38 2.88 -24.83
CA ASN A 209 -2.73 3.40 -24.58
C ASN A 209 -2.82 4.05 -23.19
N THR A 210 -2.09 3.51 -22.21
CA THR A 210 -2.12 3.95 -20.82
C THR A 210 -0.73 3.94 -20.19
#